data_fb3194884f7b96f0f3422a21042688df
#
_entry.id   fb3194884f7b96f0f3422a21042688df
#
_cell.length_a   1.000
_cell.length_b   1.000
_cell.length_c   1.000
_cell.angle_alpha   90.00
_cell.angle_beta   90.00
_cell.angle_gamma   90.00
#
_symmetry.space_group_name_H-M   'P 1'
#
loop_
_entity.id
_entity.type
_entity.pdbx_description
1 polymer ?
#
loop_
_entity_poly.entity_id
_entity_poly.type
_entity_poly.pdbx_seq_one_letter_code
_entity_poly.pdbx_strand_id
1 'polypeptide(L)' 'MYNFFEVRKMYRRIRDLREDRDLNQTQVARILGMSQTGYSKYETGENDLPTSVLIKLADFYNVSIDYILNQTDNPKRNMK' A
#
# COMPACT_ATOMS: atom_id res chain seq x y z
N MET A 1 -21.87 8.48 3.41
CA MET A 1 -21.66 7.54 4.52
C MET A 1 -20.45 6.68 4.22
N TYR A 2 -19.67 6.43 5.22
CA TYR A 2 -18.46 5.66 5.12
C TYR A 2 -18.80 4.18 4.91
N ASN A 3 -18.20 3.57 3.88
CA ASN A 3 -18.49 2.19 3.51
C ASN A 3 -17.26 1.31 3.80
N PHE A 4 -17.44 0.27 4.57
CA PHE A 4 -16.37 -0.64 4.95
C PHE A 4 -15.69 -1.28 3.74
N PHE A 5 -16.45 -1.64 2.70
CA PHE A 5 -15.90 -2.21 1.47
C PHE A 5 -15.03 -1.23 0.72
N GLU A 6 -15.36 0.07 0.76
CA GLU A 6 -14.57 1.09 0.11
C GLU A 6 -13.23 1.27 0.81
N VAL A 7 -13.21 1.17 2.14
CA VAL A 7 -11.95 1.21 2.91
C VAL A 7 -11.03 0.10 2.44
N ARG A 8 -11.56 -1.13 2.33
CA ARG A 8 -10.76 -2.27 1.86
C ARG A 8 -10.23 -2.04 0.45
N LYS A 9 -11.02 -1.41 -0.43
CA LYS A 9 -10.58 -1.08 -1.78
C LYS A 9 -9.43 -0.10 -1.79
N MET A 10 -9.37 0.81 -0.83
CA MET A 10 -8.29 1.79 -0.75
C MET A 10 -6.91 1.13 -0.63
N TYR A 11 -6.85 -0.02 0.01
CA TYR A 11 -5.56 -0.68 0.26
C TYR A 11 -5.27 -1.83 -0.72
N ARG A 12 -6.19 -2.13 -1.60
CA ARG A 12 -6.03 -3.23 -2.53
C ARG A 12 -4.81 -3.05 -3.43
N ARG A 13 -4.51 -1.82 -3.78
CA ARG A 13 -3.43 -1.54 -4.73
C ARG A 13 -2.05 -1.93 -4.19
N ILE A 14 -1.85 -1.89 -2.86
CA ILE A 14 -0.57 -2.34 -2.30
C ILE A 14 -0.37 -3.84 -2.47
N ARG A 15 -1.44 -4.62 -2.41
CA ARG A 15 -1.39 -6.04 -2.71
C ARG A 15 -1.07 -6.27 -4.19
N ASP A 16 -1.73 -5.55 -5.07
CA ASP A 16 -1.50 -5.66 -6.51
C ASP A 16 -0.06 -5.32 -6.86
N LEU A 17 0.48 -4.25 -6.29
CA LEU A 17 1.88 -3.86 -6.50
C LEU A 17 2.84 -4.94 -6.00
N ARG A 18 2.53 -5.52 -4.84
CA ARG A 18 3.34 -6.58 -4.28
C ARG A 18 3.36 -7.81 -5.18
N GLU A 19 2.18 -8.26 -5.60
CA GLU A 19 2.04 -9.44 -6.45
C GLU A 19 2.68 -9.23 -7.81
N ASP A 20 2.59 -8.03 -8.38
CA ASP A 20 3.22 -7.71 -9.66
C ASP A 20 4.74 -7.87 -9.63
N ARG A 21 5.34 -7.79 -8.46
CA ARG A 21 6.78 -7.97 -8.27
C ARG A 21 7.15 -9.32 -7.70
N ASP A 22 6.22 -10.24 -7.65
CA ASP A 22 6.43 -11.60 -7.12
C ASP A 22 6.97 -11.59 -5.69
N LEU A 23 6.49 -10.63 -4.88
CA LEU A 23 6.88 -10.53 -3.48
C LEU A 23 5.79 -11.14 -2.60
N ASN A 24 6.22 -11.76 -1.49
CA ASN A 24 5.28 -12.19 -0.47
C ASN A 24 5.15 -11.12 0.63
N GLN A 25 4.17 -11.30 1.52
CA GLN A 25 3.92 -10.32 2.58
C GLN A 25 5.11 -10.18 3.54
N THR A 26 5.80 -11.28 3.83
CA THR A 26 6.96 -11.26 4.71
C THR A 26 8.09 -10.39 4.15
N GLN A 27 8.31 -10.48 2.84
CA GLN A 27 9.35 -9.68 2.20
C GLN A 27 9.05 -8.19 2.27
N VAL A 28 7.80 -7.79 1.99
CA VAL A 28 7.42 -6.38 2.06
C VAL A 28 7.44 -5.89 3.51
N ALA A 29 6.95 -6.70 4.45
CA ALA A 29 7.00 -6.35 5.87
C ALA A 29 8.44 -6.08 6.31
N ARG A 30 9.38 -6.90 5.86
CA ARG A 30 10.80 -6.70 6.18
C ARG A 30 11.31 -5.37 5.64
N ILE A 31 10.94 -5.02 4.42
CA ILE A 31 11.31 -3.74 3.82
C ILE A 31 10.78 -2.58 4.65
N LEU A 32 9.58 -2.74 5.20
CA LEU A 32 8.94 -1.71 6.02
C LEU A 32 9.44 -1.73 7.47
N GLY A 33 10.22 -2.74 7.86
CA GLY A 33 10.71 -2.88 9.23
C GLY A 33 9.63 -3.28 10.22
N MET A 34 8.68 -4.13 9.79
CA MET A 34 7.56 -4.54 10.63
C MET A 34 7.26 -6.02 10.48
N SER A 35 6.35 -6.53 11.31
CA SER A 35 5.96 -7.93 11.25
C SER A 35 5.04 -8.20 10.05
N GLN A 36 5.06 -9.44 9.57
CA GLN A 36 4.16 -9.87 8.48
C GLN A 36 2.69 -9.71 8.90
N THR A 37 2.36 -10.05 10.15
CA THR A 37 0.99 -9.91 10.65
C THR A 37 0.53 -8.46 10.62
N GLY A 38 1.40 -7.52 11.04
CA GLY A 38 1.08 -6.10 11.02
C GLY A 38 0.89 -5.59 9.60
N TYR A 39 1.76 -5.99 8.69
CA TYR A 39 1.63 -5.59 7.29
C TYR A 39 0.35 -6.17 6.66
N SER A 40 0.03 -7.43 6.95
CA SER A 40 -1.16 -8.08 6.42
C SER A 40 -2.44 -7.29 6.71
N LYS A 41 -2.50 -6.65 7.87
CA LYS A 41 -3.67 -5.86 8.26
C LYS A 41 -3.84 -4.61 7.40
N TYR A 42 -2.79 -4.12 6.78
CA TYR A 42 -2.90 -3.04 5.80
C TYR A 42 -3.56 -3.54 4.52
N GLU A 43 -3.17 -4.72 4.05
CA GLU A 43 -3.76 -5.27 2.83
C GLU A 43 -5.24 -5.61 2.99
N THR A 44 -5.64 -6.05 4.19
CA THR A 44 -7.04 -6.39 4.46
C THR A 44 -7.90 -5.17 4.78
N GLY A 45 -7.29 -4.04 5.09
CA GLY A 45 -8.01 -2.84 5.50
C GLY A 45 -8.38 -2.81 6.96
N GLU A 46 -7.90 -3.77 7.76
CA GLU A 46 -8.13 -3.76 9.21
C GLU A 46 -7.46 -2.56 9.87
N ASN A 47 -6.28 -2.18 9.41
CA ASN A 47 -5.54 -1.02 9.92
C ASN A 47 -5.33 -0.03 8.79
N ASP A 48 -5.46 1.25 9.12
CA ASP A 48 -5.12 2.32 8.21
C ASP A 48 -3.61 2.36 7.95
N LEU A 49 -3.24 2.84 6.77
CA LEU A 49 -1.83 3.04 6.43
C LEU A 49 -1.32 4.32 7.08
N PRO A 50 -0.35 4.22 7.99
CA PRO A 50 0.31 5.42 8.50
C PRO A 50 1.04 6.16 7.39
N THR A 51 1.15 7.49 7.54
CA THR A 51 1.84 8.31 6.55
C THR A 51 3.25 7.81 6.27
N SER A 52 3.98 7.42 7.31
CA SER A 52 5.35 6.92 7.13
C SER A 52 5.41 5.64 6.30
N VAL A 53 4.43 4.76 6.45
CA VAL A 53 4.33 3.53 5.66
C VAL A 53 3.96 3.85 4.22
N LEU A 54 3.03 4.78 4.01
CA LEU A 54 2.68 5.24 2.67
C LEU A 54 3.89 5.76 1.91
N ILE A 55 4.70 6.58 2.56
CA ILE A 55 5.90 7.15 1.94
C ILE A 55 6.88 6.02 1.58
N LYS A 56 7.11 5.08 2.48
CA LYS A 56 8.02 3.97 2.21
C LYS A 56 7.54 3.09 1.05
N LEU A 57 6.25 2.82 1.00
CA LEU A 57 5.68 2.01 -0.09
C LEU A 57 5.78 2.75 -1.43
N ALA A 58 5.45 4.05 -1.44
CA ALA A 58 5.55 4.87 -2.64
C ALA A 58 6.99 4.90 -3.16
N ASP A 59 7.94 5.06 -2.27
CA ASP A 59 9.36 5.07 -2.63
C ASP A 59 9.81 3.71 -3.16
N PHE A 60 9.43 2.64 -2.47
CA PHE A 60 9.84 1.29 -2.84
C PHE A 60 9.29 0.89 -4.22
N TYR A 61 7.99 1.15 -4.45
CA TYR A 61 7.35 0.80 -5.71
C TYR A 61 7.55 1.86 -6.79
N ASN A 62 8.10 3.01 -6.44
CA ASN A 62 8.29 4.15 -7.34
C ASN A 62 6.97 4.58 -7.98
N VAL A 63 5.97 4.75 -7.14
CA VAL A 63 4.64 5.22 -7.53
C VAL A 63 4.22 6.37 -6.63
N SER A 64 3.19 7.11 -7.04
CA SER A 64 2.66 8.20 -6.22
C SER A 64 1.84 7.66 -5.05
N ILE A 65 1.76 8.44 -3.98
CA ILE A 65 0.89 8.13 -2.85
C ILE A 65 -0.57 8.11 -3.30
N ASP A 66 -0.95 9.04 -4.16
CA ASP A 66 -2.30 9.09 -4.72
C ASP A 66 -2.67 7.78 -5.42
N TYR A 67 -1.72 7.19 -6.14
CA TYR A 67 -1.93 5.91 -6.80
C TYR A 67 -2.18 4.80 -5.77
N ILE A 68 -1.39 4.76 -4.70
CA ILE A 68 -1.56 3.77 -3.63
C ILE A 68 -2.94 3.90 -2.99
N LEU A 69 -3.40 5.12 -2.78
CA LEU A 69 -4.69 5.40 -2.15
C LEU A 69 -5.87 5.36 -3.14
N ASN A 70 -5.62 4.93 -4.36
CA ASN A 70 -6.66 4.78 -5.38
C ASN A 70 -7.34 6.09 -5.75
N GLN A 71 -6.61 7.21 -5.63
CA GLN A 71 -7.11 8.53 -6.00
C GLN A 71 -6.80 8.87 -7.45
N THR A 72 -5.96 8.09 -8.10
CA THR A 72 -5.62 8.22 -9.51
C THR A 72 -5.25 6.85 -10.06
N ASP A 73 -5.47 6.62 -11.35
CA ASP A 73 -5.02 5.41 -12.04
C ASP A 73 -3.63 5.57 -12.63
N ASN A 74 -3.05 6.77 -12.53
CA ASN A 74 -1.72 7.05 -13.04
C ASN A 74 -0.69 6.82 -11.94
N PRO A 75 0.20 5.82 -12.05
CA PRO A 75 1.20 5.55 -11.01
C PRO A 75 2.32 6.57 -10.96
N LYS A 76 2.44 7.41 -11.96
CA LYS A 76 3.58 8.30 -12.09
C LYS A 76 3.69 9.26 -10.91
N ARG A 77 4.89 9.34 -10.34
CA ARG A 77 5.18 10.24 -9.23
C ARG A 77 5.23 11.68 -9.73
N ASN A 78 4.73 12.58 -8.88
CA ASN A 78 4.84 14.00 -9.15
C ASN A 78 6.24 14.47 -8.72
N MET A 79 7.15 14.50 -9.65
CA MET A 79 8.54 14.92 -9.40
C MET A 79 8.68 16.41 -9.62
N LYS A 80 9.29 17.07 -8.66
CA LYS A 80 9.62 18.49 -8.81
C LYS A 80 10.99 18.66 -9.45
#